data_7091693b6801ffc071edf630e7cd5abb
#
_entry.id   7091693b6801ffc071edf630e7cd5abb
#
_cell.length_a   1.000
_cell.length_b   1.000
_cell.length_c   1.000
_cell.angle_alpha   90.00
_cell.angle_beta   90.00
_cell.angle_gamma   90.00
#
_symmetry.space_group_name_H-M   'P 1'
#
loop_
_entity.id
_entity.type
_entity.pdbx_description
1 polymer ?
#
loop_
_entity_poly.entity_id
_entity_poly.type
_entity_poly.pdbx_seq_one_letter_code
_entity_poly.pdbx_strand_id
1 'polypeptide(L)'
;MQYSILNAKNSLPSTEELVELYDAVGWSTYTRAPERLVPMLDGSRYLYVARENTAEGAERLIGLVRAVGDGQTIAYIQDLLVHPQAQRHGIGSALLGRILADFDREGIRQRFITTDIVDTPVIELYRRFGFTPVQDNGCVTLAKYVL
;
A
#
# COMPACT_ATOMS: atom_id res chain seq x y z
N MET A 1 -17.73 -7.69 -8.89
CA MET A 1 -16.39 -8.24 -8.50
C MET A 1 -16.44 -8.66 -7.05
N GLN A 2 -16.00 -9.86 -6.76
CA GLN A 2 -15.84 -10.34 -5.38
C GLN A 2 -14.35 -10.34 -5.02
N TYR A 3 -14.04 -9.72 -3.91
CA TYR A 3 -12.66 -9.69 -3.42
C TYR A 3 -12.63 -9.80 -1.90
N SER A 4 -11.47 -10.15 -1.37
CA SER A 4 -11.20 -10.22 0.06
C SER A 4 -9.97 -9.39 0.40
N ILE A 5 -9.98 -8.77 1.59
CA ILE A 5 -8.83 -8.07 2.15
C ILE A 5 -8.24 -8.96 3.24
N LEU A 6 -6.96 -9.29 3.11
CA LEU A 6 -6.28 -10.24 3.99
C LEU A 6 -4.98 -9.65 4.53
N ASN A 7 -4.71 -9.90 5.81
CA ASN A 7 -3.38 -9.67 6.36
C ASN A 7 -2.45 -10.74 5.77
N ALA A 8 -1.39 -10.30 5.10
CA ALA A 8 -0.52 -11.20 4.35
C ALA A 8 0.87 -11.38 4.99
N LYS A 9 1.08 -10.93 6.23
CA LYS A 9 2.39 -11.05 6.89
C LYS A 9 2.85 -12.50 7.05
N ASN A 10 1.94 -13.43 7.21
CA ASN A 10 2.24 -14.85 7.39
C ASN A 10 2.00 -15.67 6.11
N SER A 11 1.63 -15.02 5.01
CA SER A 11 1.38 -15.68 3.72
C SER A 11 1.66 -14.69 2.59
N LEU A 12 2.94 -14.44 2.33
CA LEU A 12 3.38 -13.44 1.37
C LEU A 12 3.01 -13.84 -0.06
N PRO A 13 2.62 -12.88 -0.91
CA PRO A 13 2.47 -13.13 -2.35
C PRO A 13 3.78 -13.62 -2.97
N SER A 14 3.67 -14.33 -4.08
CA SER A 14 4.85 -14.78 -4.84
C SER A 14 5.51 -13.62 -5.58
N THR A 15 6.76 -13.82 -5.97
CA THR A 15 7.49 -12.85 -6.81
C THR A 15 6.72 -12.56 -8.10
N GLU A 16 6.18 -13.60 -8.74
CA GLU A 16 5.44 -13.47 -9.99
C GLU A 16 4.17 -12.63 -9.83
N GLU A 17 3.42 -12.84 -8.76
CA GLU A 17 2.22 -12.05 -8.46
C GLU A 17 2.58 -10.58 -8.21
N LEU A 18 3.68 -10.33 -7.50
CA LEU A 18 4.13 -8.97 -7.20
C LEU A 18 4.63 -8.26 -8.45
N VAL A 19 5.38 -8.94 -9.31
CA VAL A 19 5.82 -8.37 -10.59
C VAL A 19 4.61 -7.97 -11.42
N GLU A 20 3.62 -8.85 -11.55
CA GLU A 20 2.41 -8.53 -12.31
C GLU A 20 1.70 -7.29 -11.75
N LEU A 21 1.50 -7.22 -10.44
CA LEU A 21 0.77 -6.11 -9.82
C LEU A 21 1.54 -4.78 -9.94
N TYR A 22 2.82 -4.77 -9.59
CA TYR A 22 3.62 -3.54 -9.64
C TYR A 22 3.82 -3.05 -11.08
N ASP A 23 4.02 -3.95 -12.04
CA ASP A 23 4.10 -3.57 -13.46
C ASP A 23 2.76 -3.01 -13.96
N ALA A 24 1.64 -3.59 -13.53
CA ALA A 24 0.32 -3.14 -13.97
C ALA A 24 0.05 -1.68 -13.60
N VAL A 25 0.61 -1.18 -12.50
CA VAL A 25 0.49 0.23 -12.11
C VAL A 25 1.65 1.09 -12.60
N GLY A 26 2.59 0.52 -13.35
CA GLY A 26 3.70 1.26 -13.96
C GLY A 26 4.88 1.52 -13.04
N TRP A 27 4.98 0.84 -11.90
CA TRP A 27 6.07 1.05 -10.93
C TRP A 27 7.26 0.15 -11.26
N SER A 28 7.84 0.36 -12.45
CA SER A 28 8.92 -0.47 -12.99
C SER A 28 10.22 -0.41 -12.20
N THR A 29 10.44 0.62 -11.41
CA THR A 29 11.62 0.69 -10.53
C THR A 29 11.66 -0.50 -9.58
N TYR A 30 10.50 -0.93 -9.08
CA TYR A 30 10.41 -2.12 -8.24
C TYR A 30 10.69 -3.41 -9.02
N THR A 31 10.10 -3.54 -10.22
CA THR A 31 10.14 -4.80 -10.96
C THR A 31 11.46 -5.04 -11.69
N ARG A 32 12.33 -4.02 -11.79
CA ARG A 32 13.71 -4.21 -12.28
C ARG A 32 14.58 -5.04 -11.35
N ALA A 33 14.19 -5.18 -10.09
CA ALA A 33 14.89 -5.98 -9.10
C ALA A 33 13.90 -6.94 -8.43
N PRO A 34 13.35 -7.92 -9.17
CA PRO A 34 12.26 -8.76 -8.67
C PRO A 34 12.66 -9.58 -7.44
N GLU A 35 13.95 -9.86 -7.26
CA GLU A 35 14.46 -10.57 -6.09
C GLU A 35 14.28 -9.80 -4.79
N ARG A 36 14.01 -8.50 -4.85
CA ARG A 36 13.78 -7.66 -3.67
C ARG A 36 12.31 -7.61 -3.23
N LEU A 37 11.37 -8.03 -4.07
CA LEU A 37 9.94 -7.81 -3.82
C LEU A 37 9.43 -8.59 -2.61
N VAL A 38 9.67 -9.89 -2.54
CA VAL A 38 9.23 -10.67 -1.39
C VAL A 38 9.95 -10.25 -0.11
N PRO A 39 11.29 -10.08 -0.10
CA PRO A 39 11.97 -9.55 1.08
C PRO A 39 11.48 -8.16 1.51
N MET A 40 11.12 -7.31 0.56
CA MET A 40 10.54 -5.99 0.84
C MET A 40 9.23 -6.12 1.63
N LEU A 41 8.36 -7.03 1.23
CA LEU A 41 7.12 -7.30 1.96
C LEU A 41 7.38 -7.93 3.33
N ASP A 42 8.32 -8.86 3.39
CA ASP A 42 8.70 -9.49 4.65
C ASP A 42 9.22 -8.47 5.67
N GLY A 43 9.96 -7.46 5.20
CA GLY A 43 10.46 -6.37 6.02
C GLY A 43 9.42 -5.30 6.36
N SER A 44 8.24 -5.34 5.79
CA SER A 44 7.16 -4.39 6.08
C SER A 44 6.39 -4.88 7.30
N ARG A 45 6.34 -4.06 8.34
CA ARG A 45 5.63 -4.43 9.58
C ARG A 45 4.14 -4.65 9.33
N TYR A 46 3.54 -3.87 8.43
CA TYR A 46 2.11 -3.91 8.12
C TYR A 46 1.94 -4.27 6.65
N LEU A 47 1.08 -5.24 6.38
CA LEU A 47 0.84 -5.71 5.02
C LEU A 47 -0.57 -6.28 4.88
N TYR A 48 -1.36 -5.66 4.00
CA TYR A 48 -2.66 -6.18 3.59
C TYR A 48 -2.69 -6.33 2.08
N VAL A 49 -3.32 -7.39 1.63
CA VAL A 49 -3.51 -7.63 0.19
C VAL A 49 -5.00 -7.76 -0.12
N ALA A 50 -5.35 -7.39 -1.34
CA ALA A 50 -6.67 -7.65 -1.91
C ALA A 50 -6.54 -8.77 -2.92
N ARG A 51 -7.39 -9.77 -2.79
CA ARG A 51 -7.46 -10.88 -3.73
C ARG A 51 -8.85 -11.00 -4.31
N GLU A 52 -8.91 -11.17 -5.62
CA GLU A 52 -10.15 -11.40 -6.35
C GLU A 52 -10.37 -12.90 -6.50
N ASN A 53 -11.59 -13.35 -6.24
CA ASN A 53 -11.99 -14.70 -6.57
C ASN A 53 -12.40 -14.75 -8.04
N THR A 54 -11.65 -15.50 -8.85
CA THR A 54 -11.96 -15.65 -10.27
C THR A 54 -13.04 -16.70 -10.49
N ALA A 55 -13.65 -16.70 -11.70
CA ALA A 55 -14.68 -17.67 -12.07
C ALA A 55 -14.15 -19.13 -12.05
N GLU A 56 -12.83 -19.30 -12.24
CA GLU A 56 -12.16 -20.60 -12.20
C GLU A 56 -11.82 -21.05 -10.78
N GLY A 57 -12.21 -20.27 -9.75
CA GLY A 57 -11.88 -20.57 -8.35
C GLY A 57 -10.48 -20.21 -7.93
N ALA A 58 -9.68 -19.59 -8.81
CA ALA A 58 -8.35 -19.10 -8.46
C ALA A 58 -8.44 -17.73 -7.79
N GLU A 59 -7.50 -17.45 -6.90
CA GLU A 59 -7.36 -16.14 -6.27
C GLU A 59 -6.28 -15.35 -7.00
N ARG A 60 -6.62 -14.12 -7.39
CA ARG A 60 -5.68 -13.22 -8.06
C ARG A 60 -5.36 -12.04 -7.16
N LEU A 61 -4.07 -11.71 -7.04
CA LEU A 61 -3.63 -10.52 -6.32
C LEU A 61 -4.00 -9.26 -7.13
N ILE A 62 -4.84 -8.40 -6.56
CA ILE A 62 -5.33 -7.20 -7.25
C ILE A 62 -5.02 -5.91 -6.52
N GLY A 63 -4.51 -5.98 -5.31
CA GLY A 63 -4.15 -4.78 -4.56
C GLY A 63 -3.29 -5.09 -3.37
N LEU A 64 -2.65 -4.05 -2.85
CA LEU A 64 -1.71 -4.21 -1.74
C LEU A 64 -1.53 -2.86 -1.05
N VAL A 65 -1.36 -2.89 0.27
CA VAL A 65 -0.87 -1.76 1.06
C VAL A 65 0.19 -2.28 2.01
N ARG A 66 1.31 -1.58 2.08
CA ARG A 66 2.37 -1.91 3.03
C ARG A 66 2.89 -0.67 3.75
N ALA A 67 3.31 -0.86 4.98
CA ALA A 67 3.89 0.21 5.77
C ALA A 67 5.05 -0.32 6.62
N VAL A 68 5.99 0.56 6.88
CA VAL A 68 7.10 0.34 7.80
C VAL A 68 6.90 1.19 9.04
N GLY A 69 7.48 0.81 10.15
CA GLY A 69 7.34 1.56 11.40
C GLY A 69 7.91 0.81 12.60
N ASP A 70 7.87 1.48 13.74
CA ASP A 70 8.42 0.93 14.98
C ASP A 70 7.39 0.18 15.84
N GLY A 71 6.12 0.21 15.46
CA GLY A 71 5.03 -0.38 16.24
C GLY A 71 4.70 0.37 17.52
N GLN A 72 5.26 1.57 17.72
CA GLN A 72 5.10 2.36 18.92
C GLN A 72 4.67 3.81 18.63
N THR A 73 5.37 4.50 17.72
CA THR A 73 5.20 5.95 17.55
C THR A 73 4.94 6.38 16.13
N ILE A 74 5.49 5.67 15.13
CA ILE A 74 5.52 6.14 13.75
C ILE A 74 5.28 4.99 12.78
N ALA A 75 4.56 5.28 11.72
CA ALA A 75 4.43 4.40 10.57
C ALA A 75 4.45 5.21 9.28
N TYR A 76 5.08 4.65 8.25
CA TYR A 76 5.13 5.22 6.93
C TYR A 76 4.50 4.23 5.95
N ILE A 77 3.40 4.65 5.33
CA ILE A 77 2.75 3.87 4.27
C ILE A 77 3.56 4.09 3.01
N GLN A 78 4.25 3.06 2.56
CA GLN A 78 5.15 3.16 1.41
C GLN A 78 4.44 2.90 0.10
N ASP A 79 3.60 1.88 0.04
CA ASP A 79 2.89 1.50 -1.17
C ASP A 79 1.42 1.28 -0.88
N LEU A 80 0.57 1.85 -1.71
CA LEU A 80 -0.85 1.54 -1.82
C LEU A 80 -1.14 1.48 -3.31
N LEU A 81 -1.46 0.29 -3.81
CA LEU A 81 -1.69 0.11 -5.23
C LEU A 81 -2.84 -0.87 -5.48
N VAL A 82 -3.59 -0.60 -6.55
CA VAL A 82 -4.70 -1.44 -6.99
C VAL A 82 -4.54 -1.65 -8.50
N HIS A 83 -4.64 -2.91 -8.93
CA HIS A 83 -4.55 -3.26 -10.36
C HIS A 83 -5.54 -2.40 -11.15
N PRO A 84 -5.14 -1.82 -12.31
CA PRO A 84 -6.02 -0.93 -13.07
C PRO A 84 -7.39 -1.53 -13.40
N GLN A 85 -7.46 -2.82 -13.67
CA GLN A 85 -8.72 -3.52 -13.96
C GLN A 85 -9.62 -3.70 -12.72
N ALA A 86 -9.08 -3.49 -11.52
CA ALA A 86 -9.80 -3.64 -10.27
C ALA A 86 -10.10 -2.30 -9.59
N GLN A 87 -9.72 -1.18 -10.18
CA GLN A 87 -9.97 0.15 -9.64
C GLN A 87 -11.46 0.49 -9.66
N ARG A 88 -11.86 1.47 -8.85
CA ARG A 88 -13.25 1.95 -8.71
C ARG A 88 -14.21 0.91 -8.09
N HIS A 89 -13.67 -0.01 -7.28
CA HIS A 89 -14.45 -0.97 -6.50
C HIS A 89 -14.26 -0.78 -5.00
N GLY A 90 -13.67 0.34 -4.57
CA GLY A 90 -13.43 0.63 -3.16
C GLY A 90 -12.27 -0.12 -2.53
N ILE A 91 -11.44 -0.81 -3.32
CA ILE A 91 -10.34 -1.64 -2.82
C ILE A 91 -9.27 -0.79 -2.12
N GLY A 92 -8.87 0.34 -2.74
CA GLY A 92 -7.89 1.25 -2.14
C GLY A 92 -8.35 1.76 -0.78
N SER A 93 -9.61 2.17 -0.68
CA SER A 93 -10.20 2.62 0.60
C SER A 93 -10.23 1.49 1.62
N ALA A 94 -10.58 0.27 1.19
CA ALA A 94 -10.64 -0.89 2.09
C ALA A 94 -9.24 -1.24 2.62
N LEU A 95 -8.22 -1.24 1.76
CA LEU A 95 -6.84 -1.50 2.16
C LEU A 95 -6.33 -0.44 3.14
N LEU A 96 -6.55 0.83 2.80
CA LEU A 96 -6.12 1.94 3.66
C LEU A 96 -6.83 1.89 5.02
N GLY A 97 -8.12 1.62 5.02
CA GLY A 97 -8.90 1.49 6.26
C GLY A 97 -8.37 0.39 7.18
N ARG A 98 -7.96 -0.74 6.61
CA ARG A 98 -7.43 -1.87 7.41
C ARG A 98 -6.09 -1.51 8.05
N ILE A 99 -5.17 -0.90 7.31
CA ILE A 99 -3.87 -0.55 7.88
C ILE A 99 -3.98 0.56 8.92
N LEU A 100 -4.87 1.53 8.69
CA LEU A 100 -5.12 2.59 9.66
C LEU A 100 -5.75 2.05 10.95
N ALA A 101 -6.59 1.02 10.85
CA ALA A 101 -7.14 0.36 12.03
C ALA A 101 -6.04 -0.30 12.87
N ASP A 102 -5.01 -0.87 12.23
CA ASP A 102 -3.85 -1.40 12.93
C ASP A 102 -3.11 -0.29 13.67
N PHE A 103 -2.92 0.86 13.02
CA PHE A 103 -2.25 2.00 13.65
C PHE A 103 -3.05 2.50 14.85
N ASP A 104 -4.38 2.56 14.74
CA ASP A 104 -5.25 2.95 15.87
C ASP A 104 -5.09 1.99 17.04
N ARG A 105 -5.11 0.68 16.77
CA ARG A 105 -4.98 -0.34 17.79
C ARG A 105 -3.63 -0.29 18.51
N GLU A 106 -2.56 0.02 17.76
CA GLU A 106 -1.21 0.12 18.32
C GLU A 106 -0.88 1.51 18.88
N GLY A 107 -1.78 2.49 18.71
CA GLY A 107 -1.56 3.84 19.21
C GLY A 107 -0.52 4.63 18.42
N ILE A 108 -0.32 4.31 17.16
CA ILE A 108 0.63 5.02 16.27
C ILE A 108 0.09 6.42 15.98
N ARG A 109 0.82 7.44 16.38
CA ARG A 109 0.36 8.83 16.23
C ARG A 109 0.89 9.54 15.00
N GLN A 110 2.12 9.21 14.56
CA GLN A 110 2.74 9.82 13.39
C GLN A 110 2.59 8.89 12.20
N ARG A 111 1.73 9.29 11.27
CA ARG A 111 1.37 8.46 10.11
C ARG A 111 1.65 9.25 8.85
N PHE A 112 2.52 8.73 8.01
CA PHE A 112 2.98 9.41 6.79
C PHE A 112 2.66 8.59 5.56
N ILE A 113 2.45 9.28 4.44
CA ILE A 113 2.33 8.69 3.11
C ILE A 113 2.86 9.69 2.09
N THR A 114 3.51 9.19 1.05
CA THR A 114 3.96 10.01 -0.08
C THR A 114 3.23 9.57 -1.34
N THR A 115 2.79 10.53 -2.13
CA THR A 115 2.16 10.28 -3.43
C THR A 115 2.59 11.36 -4.41
N ASP A 116 2.37 11.12 -5.69
CA ASP A 116 2.67 12.10 -6.73
C ASP A 116 1.76 13.32 -6.60
N ILE A 117 2.35 14.50 -6.70
CA ILE A 117 1.62 15.76 -6.53
C ILE A 117 0.50 15.93 -7.58
N VAL A 118 0.64 15.28 -8.73
CA VAL A 118 -0.33 15.37 -9.82
C VAL A 118 -1.45 14.31 -9.72
N ASP A 119 -1.34 13.37 -8.80
CA ASP A 119 -2.34 12.30 -8.64
C ASP A 119 -3.49 12.79 -7.77
N THR A 120 -4.32 13.67 -8.34
CA THR A 120 -5.41 14.31 -7.61
C THR A 120 -6.42 13.33 -7.02
N PRO A 121 -6.86 12.27 -7.72
CA PRO A 121 -7.80 11.31 -7.13
C PRO A 121 -7.25 10.59 -5.90
N VAL A 122 -5.96 10.24 -5.93
CA VAL A 122 -5.31 9.56 -4.79
C VAL A 122 -5.16 10.53 -3.62
N ILE A 123 -4.77 11.78 -3.88
CA ILE A 123 -4.69 12.80 -2.84
C ILE A 123 -6.06 13.00 -2.17
N GLU A 124 -7.14 13.04 -2.94
CA GLU A 124 -8.49 13.14 -2.40
C GLU A 124 -8.85 11.95 -1.53
N LEU A 125 -8.46 10.74 -1.92
CA LEU A 125 -8.64 9.55 -1.10
C LEU A 125 -7.96 9.73 0.27
N TYR A 126 -6.69 10.15 0.27
CA TYR A 126 -5.96 10.35 1.52
C TYR A 126 -6.55 11.45 2.39
N ARG A 127 -7.02 12.55 1.78
CA ARG A 127 -7.69 13.62 2.51
C ARG A 127 -8.95 13.14 3.22
N ARG A 128 -9.72 12.27 2.59
CA ARG A 128 -10.92 11.69 3.22
C ARG A 128 -10.59 10.86 4.45
N PHE A 129 -9.39 10.31 4.52
CA PHE A 129 -8.91 9.57 5.69
C PHE A 129 -8.15 10.46 6.70
N GLY A 130 -8.16 11.78 6.50
CA GLY A 130 -7.59 12.73 7.45
C GLY A 130 -6.13 13.12 7.20
N PHE A 131 -5.52 12.67 6.11
CA PHE A 131 -4.17 13.08 5.76
C PHE A 131 -4.17 14.49 5.20
N THR A 132 -3.19 15.30 5.60
CA THR A 132 -2.97 16.66 5.10
C THR A 132 -1.50 16.84 4.77
N PRO A 133 -1.15 17.80 3.89
CA PRO A 133 0.26 18.08 3.62
C PRO A 133 1.01 18.42 4.91
N VAL A 134 2.23 17.94 5.04
CA VAL A 134 3.05 18.15 6.23
C VAL A 134 3.25 19.64 6.52
N GLN A 135 3.33 20.46 5.46
CA GLN A 135 3.50 21.89 5.56
C GLN A 135 2.37 22.59 6.35
N ASP A 136 1.14 22.04 6.29
CA ASP A 136 0.02 22.59 7.04
C ASP A 136 0.25 22.55 8.57
N ASN A 137 1.16 21.69 9.02
CA ASN A 137 1.52 21.54 10.43
C ASN A 137 2.86 22.21 10.76
N GLY A 138 3.37 23.06 9.90
CA GLY A 138 4.59 23.81 10.15
C GLY A 138 5.88 23.02 9.94
N CYS A 139 5.79 21.86 9.28
CA CYS A 139 6.94 20.99 9.02
C CYS A 139 7.15 20.81 7.53
N VAL A 140 8.31 20.26 7.15
CA VAL A 140 8.58 19.82 5.78
C VAL A 140 9.26 18.46 5.83
N THR A 141 8.88 17.59 4.92
CA THR A 141 9.55 16.29 4.73
C THR A 141 10.59 16.44 3.63
N LEU A 142 11.84 16.08 3.94
CA LEU A 142 12.94 16.12 2.99
C LEU A 142 13.27 14.70 2.56
N ALA A 143 13.53 14.52 1.27
CA ALA A 143 13.90 13.22 0.70
C ALA A 143 15.22 13.33 -0.04
N LYS A 144 16.02 12.27 0.02
CA LYS A 144 17.24 12.12 -0.79
C LYS A 144 17.14 10.78 -1.50
N TYR A 145 17.00 10.83 -2.81
CA TYR A 145 16.98 9.63 -3.64
C TYR A 145 18.39 9.39 -4.19
N VAL A 146 18.85 8.15 -4.13
CA VAL A 146 20.12 7.73 -4.69
C VAL A 146 19.82 6.87 -5.91
N LEU A 147 20.28 7.32 -7.10
CA LEU A 147 20.01 6.68 -8.38
C LEU A 147 21.16 5.75 -8.77
#